data_202752bd13659063e94cfc0ef71b80e7
#
_entry.id   202752bd13659063e94cfc0ef71b80e7
#
_cell.length_a   1.000
_cell.length_b   1.000
_cell.length_c   1.000
_cell.angle_alpha   90.00
_cell.angle_beta   90.00
_cell.angle_gamma   90.00
#
_symmetry.space_group_name_H-M   'P 1'
#
loop_
_entity.id
_entity.type
_entity.pdbx_description
1 polymer ?
#
loop_
_entity_poly.entity_id
_entity_poly.type
_entity_poly.pdbx_seq_one_letter_code
_entity_poly.pdbx_strand_id
1 'polypeptide(L)'
;MRVKRSIVAALVALMAVTGLTACGGGSSSAGQGNPDAVLNVGKPDGPQSENNNPFLETSALSNMGYRWMIYEPLVMHNRVKPQEPGKPWLATKWDWSDNYKKLVLTVRDGVKFSDNKPMTAEDVAYTFQLLRDNKALNVDAVPFKDITAAGNQVTLGFETSQFVNQLKILQTLVVPKHAWQGIKDPALDTVKNPIGTGPYTLKSATPQTMIVVRRDSGYWQEAPKVKEIRYTSYTDNNAQVNALVSGASEWSFVFIPNYKAVYTSKDPQHYKLWFPAQLAVHGLWFNTEKAPWNDPKLRQAINKVVNRDDIFNQGEAGYFYPKNDQVTGIPTPAGDPFIAPQYKGQSVQVDVPGAKSLLTGAGYKFNGDKLADPSGKPVTLKLTVPSGWSDYITDLEIIKDNLSQIGITATVEKMNQDAWIKSVDTGDFEGLMHWTNDGATPYDMYRDVMDGTRYKPTGQGGINGNYGRFKNDEATQALATYANAEDDAARTAAMATLQKIMIDQQPMIPTSAANSGGEYSTKNWVGWPDEANPYGPAQPTLRNALDIVLHLKPAA
;
A
#
# COMPACT_ATOMS: atom_id res chain seq x y z
N MET A 1 -6.00 -11.66 -68.36
CA MET A 1 -6.80 -12.87 -68.71
C MET A 1 -7.73 -13.10 -67.52
N ARG A 2 -8.97 -12.67 -67.69
CA ARG A 2 -10.25 -13.41 -67.81
C ARG A 2 -10.38 -14.51 -66.74
N VAL A 3 -11.21 -14.28 -65.74
CA VAL A 3 -12.64 -14.53 -65.55
C VAL A 3 -12.92 -16.00 -65.15
N LYS A 4 -13.55 -16.24 -63.99
CA LYS A 4 -14.94 -16.78 -63.95
C LYS A 4 -15.54 -16.71 -62.56
N ARG A 5 -16.69 -16.06 -62.42
CA ARG A 5 -17.72 -16.12 -61.40
C ARG A 5 -18.42 -17.49 -61.45
N SER A 6 -18.87 -17.99 -60.29
CA SER A 6 -20.05 -18.86 -60.24
C SER A 6 -20.84 -18.61 -58.98
N ILE A 7 -22.07 -18.20 -59.16
CA ILE A 7 -23.20 -18.03 -58.26
C ILE A 7 -23.89 -19.40 -58.15
N VAL A 8 -24.28 -19.86 -56.93
CA VAL A 8 -25.43 -20.75 -56.77
C VAL A 8 -26.24 -20.30 -55.54
N ALA A 9 -27.54 -20.25 -55.78
CA ALA A 9 -28.59 -19.62 -55.00
C ALA A 9 -29.23 -20.55 -53.95
N ALA A 10 -29.77 -19.90 -52.94
CA ALA A 10 -31.00 -20.09 -52.14
C ALA A 10 -31.74 -21.45 -52.14
N LEU A 11 -32.09 -21.87 -50.92
CA LEU A 11 -33.37 -22.56 -50.65
C LEU A 11 -33.91 -22.10 -49.27
N VAL A 12 -35.08 -21.43 -49.38
CA VAL A 12 -35.97 -21.03 -48.28
C VAL A 12 -36.88 -22.24 -47.96
N ALA A 13 -37.05 -22.56 -46.70
CA ALA A 13 -38.16 -23.36 -46.23
C ALA A 13 -38.80 -22.70 -44.99
N LEU A 14 -39.97 -22.14 -45.22
CA LEU A 14 -40.96 -21.68 -44.22
C LEU A 14 -41.58 -22.89 -43.54
N MET A 15 -41.76 -22.88 -42.21
CA MET A 15 -42.87 -23.58 -41.54
C MET A 15 -43.39 -22.75 -40.35
N ALA A 16 -44.69 -22.75 -40.29
CA ALA A 16 -45.57 -21.81 -39.61
C ALA A 16 -45.79 -22.15 -38.13
N VAL A 17 -45.90 -21.10 -37.35
CA VAL A 17 -46.85 -20.73 -36.27
C VAL A 17 -47.79 -21.82 -35.75
N THR A 18 -47.73 -22.06 -34.41
CA THR A 18 -48.92 -22.18 -33.55
C THR A 18 -48.61 -21.51 -32.22
N GLY A 19 -49.36 -20.48 -31.88
CA GLY A 19 -49.32 -19.81 -30.58
C GLY A 19 -50.07 -20.56 -29.51
N LEU A 20 -49.64 -20.38 -28.30
CA LEU A 20 -50.43 -20.57 -27.09
C LEU A 20 -50.06 -19.51 -26.06
N THR A 21 -50.96 -18.56 -25.89
CA THR A 21 -50.97 -17.60 -24.79
C THR A 21 -51.22 -18.33 -23.46
N ALA A 22 -50.28 -18.15 -22.54
CA ALA A 22 -50.56 -18.40 -21.14
C ALA A 22 -50.10 -17.17 -20.33
N CYS A 23 -51.06 -16.33 -19.95
CA CYS A 23 -50.87 -15.36 -18.89
C CYS A 23 -50.68 -16.14 -17.57
N GLY A 24 -49.49 -16.08 -17.00
CA GLY A 24 -49.21 -16.50 -15.66
C GLY A 24 -48.45 -15.33 -14.98
N GLY A 25 -49.12 -14.69 -13.99
CA GLY A 25 -48.52 -13.68 -13.15
C GLY A 25 -47.30 -14.26 -12.43
N GLY A 26 -46.12 -13.86 -12.86
CA GLY A 26 -44.89 -14.11 -12.14
C GLY A 26 -44.71 -13.03 -11.09
N SER A 27 -44.93 -13.36 -9.83
CA SER A 27 -44.35 -12.66 -8.69
C SER A 27 -42.87 -12.46 -8.97
N SER A 28 -42.44 -11.21 -8.98
CA SER A 28 -41.02 -10.84 -8.93
C SER A 28 -40.43 -11.43 -7.67
N SER A 29 -39.82 -12.60 -7.79
CA SER A 29 -38.88 -13.10 -6.78
C SER A 29 -37.73 -12.09 -6.76
N ALA A 30 -37.61 -11.35 -5.67
CA ALA A 30 -36.39 -10.64 -5.33
C ALA A 30 -35.22 -11.61 -5.57
N GLY A 31 -34.31 -11.25 -6.48
CA GLY A 31 -33.25 -12.14 -6.90
C GLY A 31 -32.40 -12.53 -5.70
N GLN A 32 -32.46 -13.79 -5.33
CA GLN A 32 -31.41 -14.36 -4.46
C GLN A 32 -30.12 -14.25 -5.24
N GLY A 33 -29.17 -13.44 -4.73
CA GLY A 33 -27.84 -13.32 -5.32
C GLY A 33 -27.27 -14.71 -5.58
N ASN A 34 -26.64 -14.88 -6.73
CA ASN A 34 -26.09 -16.18 -7.13
C ASN A 34 -25.02 -16.65 -6.13
N PRO A 35 -25.29 -17.67 -5.27
CA PRO A 35 -24.33 -18.12 -4.27
C PRO A 35 -23.06 -18.76 -4.85
N ASP A 36 -23.02 -18.97 -6.17
CA ASP A 36 -21.87 -19.47 -6.92
C ASP A 36 -21.11 -18.35 -7.66
N ALA A 37 -21.47 -17.09 -7.45
CA ALA A 37 -20.79 -15.99 -8.07
C ALA A 37 -19.29 -15.96 -7.69
N VAL A 38 -18.46 -15.71 -8.67
CA VAL A 38 -17.03 -15.49 -8.51
C VAL A 38 -16.81 -14.05 -8.09
N LEU A 39 -15.91 -13.80 -7.13
CA LEU A 39 -15.44 -12.46 -6.83
C LEU A 39 -14.26 -12.13 -7.76
N ASN A 40 -14.42 -11.14 -8.61
CA ASN A 40 -13.40 -10.71 -9.56
C ASN A 40 -12.63 -9.51 -9.00
N VAL A 41 -11.33 -9.70 -8.74
CA VAL A 41 -10.40 -8.68 -8.25
C VAL A 41 -9.47 -8.27 -9.38
N GLY A 42 -9.27 -6.97 -9.57
CA GLY A 42 -8.39 -6.45 -10.60
C GLY A 42 -7.29 -5.55 -10.05
N LYS A 43 -6.14 -5.53 -10.72
CA LYS A 43 -5.00 -4.65 -10.42
C LYS A 43 -4.23 -4.27 -11.68
N PRO A 44 -3.75 -3.00 -11.83
CA PRO A 44 -3.13 -2.52 -13.08
C PRO A 44 -1.59 -2.66 -13.11
N ASP A 45 -1.05 -3.82 -12.75
CA ASP A 45 0.41 -4.03 -12.59
C ASP A 45 1.08 -4.85 -13.71
N GLY A 46 0.35 -5.16 -14.77
CA GLY A 46 0.89 -5.96 -15.87
C GLY A 46 1.17 -7.42 -15.51
N PRO A 47 1.87 -8.17 -16.37
CA PRO A 47 2.13 -9.59 -16.17
C PRO A 47 2.89 -9.88 -14.87
N GLN A 48 2.44 -10.86 -14.11
CA GLN A 48 3.00 -11.27 -12.83
C GLN A 48 3.99 -12.44 -12.99
N SER A 49 4.93 -12.56 -12.07
CA SER A 49 5.80 -13.74 -11.96
C SER A 49 4.99 -14.94 -11.43
N GLU A 50 5.44 -16.17 -11.76
CA GLU A 50 4.87 -17.40 -11.19
C GLU A 50 5.46 -17.71 -9.81
N ASN A 51 5.51 -16.74 -8.92
CA ASN A 51 6.09 -16.84 -7.59
C ASN A 51 4.99 -16.65 -6.53
N ASN A 52 4.82 -17.66 -5.65
CA ASN A 52 3.85 -17.66 -4.56
C ASN A 52 4.51 -17.65 -3.17
N ASN A 53 5.74 -17.16 -3.06
CA ASN A 53 6.43 -17.04 -1.78
C ASN A 53 5.77 -15.92 -0.94
N PRO A 54 5.20 -16.23 0.26
CA PRO A 54 4.45 -15.25 1.04
C PRO A 54 5.31 -14.16 1.69
N PHE A 55 6.62 -14.35 1.76
CA PHE A 55 7.54 -13.41 2.38
C PHE A 55 8.18 -12.42 1.39
N LEU A 56 8.01 -12.63 0.09
CA LEU A 56 8.57 -11.76 -0.95
C LEU A 56 7.50 -10.79 -1.48
N GLU A 57 7.72 -9.49 -1.29
CA GLU A 57 6.80 -8.46 -1.80
C GLU A 57 6.70 -8.44 -3.33
N THR A 58 7.74 -8.92 -4.03
CA THR A 58 7.78 -9.05 -5.49
C THR A 58 7.09 -10.30 -6.03
N SER A 59 6.61 -11.20 -5.16
CA SER A 59 5.87 -12.38 -5.60
C SER A 59 4.47 -12.00 -6.12
N ALA A 60 3.94 -12.73 -7.10
CA ALA A 60 2.57 -12.55 -7.56
C ALA A 60 1.55 -12.69 -6.43
N LEU A 61 1.81 -13.64 -5.52
CA LEU A 61 0.99 -13.89 -4.33
C LEU A 61 0.86 -12.63 -3.45
N SER A 62 1.97 -11.90 -3.23
CA SER A 62 1.98 -10.66 -2.47
C SER A 62 1.39 -9.51 -3.27
N ASN A 63 1.88 -9.32 -4.49
CA ASN A 63 1.55 -8.20 -5.34
C ASN A 63 0.05 -8.14 -5.70
N MET A 64 -0.55 -9.28 -6.02
CA MET A 64 -1.98 -9.39 -6.32
C MET A 64 -2.87 -9.51 -5.07
N GLY A 65 -2.29 -9.81 -3.88
CA GLY A 65 -3.00 -9.83 -2.60
C GLY A 65 -3.61 -11.17 -2.22
N TYR A 66 -3.55 -12.22 -3.06
CA TYR A 66 -4.13 -13.52 -2.71
C TYR A 66 -3.37 -14.29 -1.61
N ARG A 67 -2.23 -13.78 -1.15
CA ARG A 67 -1.53 -14.32 0.03
C ARG A 67 -2.40 -14.30 1.28
N TRP A 68 -3.25 -13.31 1.43
CA TRP A 68 -4.15 -13.16 2.57
C TRP A 68 -5.29 -14.17 2.58
N MET A 69 -5.60 -14.76 1.43
CA MET A 69 -6.59 -15.81 1.30
C MET A 69 -6.03 -17.18 1.67
N ILE A 70 -4.71 -17.37 1.52
CA ILE A 70 -4.01 -18.64 1.73
C ILE A 70 -3.32 -18.68 3.10
N TYR A 71 -2.66 -17.59 3.50
CA TYR A 71 -1.93 -17.49 4.77
C TYR A 71 -2.61 -16.49 5.69
N GLU A 72 -2.54 -16.76 6.99
CA GLU A 72 -3.17 -15.91 7.99
C GLU A 72 -2.14 -15.35 8.97
N PRO A 73 -2.40 -14.13 9.53
CA PRO A 73 -1.56 -13.53 10.55
C PRO A 73 -1.82 -14.12 11.94
N LEU A 74 -0.91 -13.86 12.87
CA LEU A 74 -1.14 -14.17 14.29
C LEU A 74 -2.26 -13.33 14.88
N VAL A 75 -2.31 -12.04 14.54
CA VAL A 75 -3.31 -11.07 15.00
C VAL A 75 -3.79 -10.24 13.82
N MET A 76 -5.09 -10.06 13.69
CA MET A 76 -5.69 -9.19 12.68
C MET A 76 -5.83 -7.78 13.23
N HIS A 77 -5.21 -6.79 12.56
CA HIS A 77 -5.32 -5.38 12.93
C HIS A 77 -6.08 -4.60 11.87
N ASN A 78 -6.90 -3.66 12.32
CA ASN A 78 -7.58 -2.73 11.44
C ASN A 78 -6.63 -1.58 11.06
N ARG A 79 -6.17 -1.53 9.79
CA ARG A 79 -5.26 -0.48 9.33
C ARG A 79 -5.88 0.92 9.28
N VAL A 80 -7.21 1.01 9.18
CA VAL A 80 -7.91 2.30 9.22
C VAL A 80 -7.95 2.88 10.64
N LYS A 81 -7.84 1.99 11.63
CA LYS A 81 -7.83 2.33 13.06
C LYS A 81 -6.63 1.70 13.75
N PRO A 82 -5.41 2.12 13.42
CA PRO A 82 -4.18 1.44 13.85
C PRO A 82 -3.93 1.49 15.35
N GLN A 83 -4.66 2.35 16.11
CA GLN A 83 -4.59 2.46 17.56
C GLN A 83 -5.53 1.49 18.27
N GLU A 84 -6.48 0.85 17.56
CA GLU A 84 -7.35 -0.15 18.17
C GLU A 84 -6.57 -1.44 18.48
N PRO A 85 -6.90 -2.13 19.58
CA PRO A 85 -6.31 -3.44 19.86
C PRO A 85 -6.56 -4.41 18.70
N GLY A 86 -5.54 -5.22 18.39
CA GLY A 86 -5.69 -6.26 17.38
C GLY A 86 -6.74 -7.30 17.77
N LYS A 87 -7.37 -7.90 16.76
CA LYS A 87 -8.36 -8.98 16.91
C LYS A 87 -7.60 -10.33 16.98
N PRO A 88 -7.83 -11.16 18.03
CA PRO A 88 -7.21 -12.48 18.12
C PRO A 88 -7.49 -13.33 16.87
N TRP A 89 -6.43 -13.85 16.25
CA TRP A 89 -6.51 -14.64 15.01
C TRP A 89 -5.86 -16.00 15.23
N LEU A 90 -4.68 -16.29 14.63
CA LEU A 90 -3.93 -17.52 14.93
C LEU A 90 -3.28 -17.51 16.33
N ALA A 91 -3.03 -16.34 16.90
CA ALA A 91 -2.76 -16.16 18.31
C ALA A 91 -4.04 -15.70 19.03
N THR A 92 -4.32 -16.30 20.19
CA THR A 92 -5.45 -15.93 21.06
C THR A 92 -5.07 -14.92 22.12
N LYS A 93 -3.77 -14.84 22.44
CA LYS A 93 -3.17 -13.91 23.42
C LYS A 93 -1.73 -13.59 23.03
N TRP A 94 -1.29 -12.38 23.37
CA TRP A 94 0.09 -11.90 23.19
C TRP A 94 0.47 -10.97 24.35
N ASP A 95 1.52 -11.32 25.06
CA ASP A 95 1.98 -10.59 26.24
C ASP A 95 3.40 -10.07 26.01
N TRP A 96 3.55 -8.76 25.93
CA TRP A 96 4.84 -8.10 25.86
C TRP A 96 5.41 -7.84 27.26
N SER A 97 6.72 -7.98 27.41
CA SER A 97 7.46 -7.71 28.65
C SER A 97 8.88 -7.25 28.36
N ASP A 98 9.64 -6.88 29.41
CA ASP A 98 11.04 -6.46 29.30
C ASP A 98 11.23 -5.33 28.26
N ASN A 99 10.46 -4.26 28.39
CA ASN A 99 10.42 -3.16 27.45
C ASN A 99 10.35 -3.64 25.98
N TYR A 100 9.38 -4.50 25.68
CA TYR A 100 9.16 -5.08 24.33
C TYR A 100 10.33 -5.94 23.81
N LYS A 101 11.22 -6.42 24.66
CA LYS A 101 12.27 -7.38 24.29
C LYS A 101 11.85 -8.82 24.42
N LYS A 102 10.65 -9.07 24.95
CA LYS A 102 10.09 -10.41 25.07
C LYS A 102 8.61 -10.39 24.71
N LEU A 103 8.20 -11.33 23.88
CA LEU A 103 6.80 -11.59 23.52
C LEU A 103 6.46 -13.05 23.81
N VAL A 104 5.34 -13.28 24.51
CA VAL A 104 4.75 -14.61 24.68
C VAL A 104 3.43 -14.64 23.91
N LEU A 105 3.33 -15.55 22.94
CA LEU A 105 2.14 -15.80 22.15
C LEU A 105 1.46 -17.07 22.64
N THR A 106 0.12 -17.04 22.78
CA THR A 106 -0.68 -18.26 22.95
C THR A 106 -1.32 -18.60 21.59
N VAL A 107 -0.92 -19.72 21.01
CA VAL A 107 -1.35 -20.16 19.69
C VAL A 107 -2.75 -20.79 19.80
N ARG A 108 -3.59 -20.55 18.80
CA ARG A 108 -4.95 -21.08 18.72
C ARG A 108 -4.95 -22.58 18.46
N ASP A 109 -5.70 -23.33 19.24
CA ASP A 109 -5.90 -24.76 19.04
C ASP A 109 -6.93 -25.04 17.92
N GLY A 110 -6.84 -26.22 17.32
CA GLY A 110 -7.81 -26.72 16.32
C GLY A 110 -7.66 -26.16 14.91
N VAL A 111 -6.68 -25.28 14.66
CA VAL A 111 -6.37 -24.76 13.33
C VAL A 111 -5.68 -25.83 12.50
N LYS A 112 -6.06 -25.94 11.20
CA LYS A 112 -5.44 -26.85 10.24
C LYS A 112 -4.94 -26.10 9.01
N PHE A 113 -3.80 -26.53 8.49
CA PHE A 113 -3.35 -26.14 7.17
C PHE A 113 -4.25 -26.71 6.06
N SER A 114 -4.08 -26.22 4.84
CA SER A 114 -4.87 -26.66 3.69
C SER A 114 -4.66 -28.11 3.28
N ASP A 115 -3.58 -28.74 3.74
CA ASP A 115 -3.30 -30.19 3.61
C ASP A 115 -3.88 -31.03 4.78
N ASN A 116 -4.75 -30.44 5.61
CA ASN A 116 -5.41 -31.01 6.78
C ASN A 116 -4.50 -31.36 7.97
N LYS A 117 -3.19 -31.06 7.93
CA LYS A 117 -2.32 -31.22 9.10
C LYS A 117 -2.60 -30.11 10.12
N PRO A 118 -2.50 -30.41 11.43
CA PRO A 118 -2.71 -29.40 12.46
C PRO A 118 -1.59 -28.35 12.43
N MET A 119 -1.96 -27.09 12.63
CA MET A 119 -1.02 -26.02 12.98
C MET A 119 -0.77 -26.04 14.48
N THR A 120 0.50 -25.94 14.88
CA THR A 120 0.93 -25.98 16.27
C THR A 120 1.84 -24.80 16.61
N ALA A 121 2.19 -24.63 17.88
CA ALA A 121 3.19 -23.66 18.31
C ALA A 121 4.57 -23.90 17.67
N GLU A 122 4.89 -25.13 17.28
CA GLU A 122 6.11 -25.47 16.56
C GLU A 122 6.15 -24.80 15.15
N ASP A 123 5.03 -24.71 14.45
CA ASP A 123 4.97 -24.07 13.14
C ASP A 123 5.16 -22.55 13.26
N VAL A 124 4.57 -21.95 14.31
CA VAL A 124 4.75 -20.52 14.61
C VAL A 124 6.20 -20.22 15.00
N ALA A 125 6.80 -21.02 15.90
CA ALA A 125 8.20 -20.88 16.27
C ALA A 125 9.13 -21.07 15.08
N TYR A 126 8.88 -22.08 14.25
CA TYR A 126 9.62 -22.34 13.01
C TYR A 126 9.55 -21.14 12.05
N THR A 127 8.37 -20.55 11.89
CA THR A 127 8.23 -19.36 11.03
C THR A 127 9.14 -18.22 11.47
N PHE A 128 9.21 -17.93 12.76
CA PHE A 128 10.12 -16.90 13.28
C PHE A 128 11.60 -17.30 13.20
N GLN A 129 11.93 -18.59 13.38
CA GLN A 129 13.28 -19.10 13.15
C GLN A 129 13.70 -18.94 11.69
N LEU A 130 12.78 -19.25 10.75
CA LEU A 130 12.99 -19.05 9.32
C LEU A 130 13.33 -17.59 8.98
N LEU A 131 12.60 -16.64 9.57
CA LEU A 131 12.86 -15.20 9.39
C LEU A 131 14.18 -14.79 10.03
N ARG A 132 14.49 -15.26 11.25
CA ARG A 132 15.77 -14.99 11.94
C ARG A 132 16.97 -15.45 11.11
N ASP A 133 16.89 -16.66 10.57
CA ASP A 133 18.00 -17.33 9.91
C ASP A 133 18.16 -16.90 8.43
N ASN A 134 17.14 -16.22 7.85
CA ASN A 134 17.13 -15.75 6.46
C ASN A 134 16.89 -14.24 6.38
N LYS A 135 17.96 -13.46 6.35
CA LYS A 135 17.87 -11.98 6.30
C LYS A 135 17.05 -11.43 5.12
N ALA A 136 17.07 -12.15 3.98
CA ALA A 136 16.30 -11.75 2.80
C ALA A 136 14.77 -11.86 3.00
N LEU A 137 14.32 -12.71 3.94
CA LEU A 137 12.91 -12.84 4.31
C LEU A 137 12.54 -11.92 5.48
N ASN A 138 13.49 -11.51 6.31
CA ASN A 138 13.32 -10.61 7.43
C ASN A 138 13.48 -9.15 6.96
N VAL A 139 12.59 -8.70 6.08
CA VAL A 139 12.67 -7.38 5.43
C VAL A 139 12.57 -6.21 6.42
N ASP A 140 11.92 -6.44 7.56
CA ASP A 140 11.81 -5.46 8.65
C ASP A 140 13.03 -5.45 9.59
N ALA A 141 14.01 -6.34 9.34
CA ALA A 141 15.23 -6.50 10.12
C ALA A 141 14.96 -6.67 11.64
N VAL A 142 13.92 -7.43 12.01
CA VAL A 142 13.58 -7.71 13.41
C VAL A 142 14.72 -8.53 14.04
N PRO A 143 15.35 -8.05 15.15
CA PRO A 143 16.53 -8.67 15.75
C PRO A 143 16.14 -9.81 16.71
N PHE A 144 15.64 -10.92 16.16
CA PHE A 144 15.29 -12.11 16.95
C PHE A 144 16.52 -12.70 17.64
N LYS A 145 16.39 -13.01 18.92
CA LYS A 145 17.41 -13.67 19.73
C LYS A 145 17.01 -15.12 20.02
N ASP A 146 16.06 -15.31 20.92
CA ASP A 146 15.62 -16.63 21.35
C ASP A 146 14.20 -16.89 20.85
N ILE A 147 13.95 -18.09 20.31
CA ILE A 147 12.65 -18.52 19.82
C ILE A 147 12.40 -19.92 20.33
N THR A 148 11.39 -20.09 21.19
CA THR A 148 11.04 -21.40 21.76
C THR A 148 9.54 -21.65 21.71
N ALA A 149 9.16 -22.92 21.60
CA ALA A 149 7.78 -23.39 21.71
C ALA A 149 7.66 -24.37 22.89
N ALA A 150 6.59 -24.23 23.67
CA ALA A 150 6.26 -25.14 24.77
C ALA A 150 4.74 -25.22 24.93
N GLY A 151 4.18 -26.41 24.77
CA GLY A 151 2.72 -26.60 24.71
C GLY A 151 2.10 -25.80 23.58
N ASN A 152 1.15 -24.93 23.86
CA ASN A 152 0.55 -24.01 22.88
C ASN A 152 1.13 -22.59 22.93
N GLN A 153 2.28 -22.39 23.60
CA GLN A 153 2.92 -21.09 23.70
C GLN A 153 4.19 -21.00 22.86
N VAL A 154 4.43 -19.81 22.30
CA VAL A 154 5.69 -19.42 21.67
C VAL A 154 6.26 -18.22 22.38
N THR A 155 7.52 -18.31 22.78
CA THR A 155 8.26 -17.18 23.37
C THR A 155 9.27 -16.68 22.35
N LEU A 156 9.22 -15.37 22.07
CA LEU A 156 10.18 -14.65 21.24
C LEU A 156 10.98 -13.70 22.12
N GLY A 157 12.31 -13.83 22.07
CA GLY A 157 13.26 -12.88 22.65
C GLY A 157 13.88 -12.01 21.55
N PHE A 158 14.21 -10.76 21.89
CA PHE A 158 14.78 -9.78 20.94
C PHE A 158 15.99 -9.10 21.58
N GLU A 159 16.93 -8.66 20.74
CA GLU A 159 18.12 -7.93 21.19
C GLU A 159 17.79 -6.51 21.65
N THR A 160 16.83 -5.85 21.00
CA THR A 160 16.38 -4.48 21.27
C THR A 160 14.87 -4.43 21.45
N SER A 161 14.35 -3.32 21.95
CA SER A 161 12.91 -3.08 22.06
C SER A 161 12.22 -3.22 20.70
N GLN A 162 11.09 -3.92 20.67
CA GLN A 162 10.23 -4.09 19.48
C GLN A 162 8.98 -3.21 19.56
N PHE A 163 9.00 -2.14 20.33
CA PHE A 163 7.88 -1.21 20.47
C PHE A 163 7.34 -0.76 19.11
N VAL A 164 8.20 -0.39 18.18
CA VAL A 164 7.81 0.08 16.83
C VAL A 164 7.47 -1.05 15.85
N ASN A 165 7.87 -2.28 16.16
CA ASN A 165 7.65 -3.44 15.29
C ASN A 165 6.51 -4.36 15.75
N GLN A 166 5.77 -3.98 16.81
CA GLN A 166 4.69 -4.81 17.36
C GLN A 166 3.72 -5.31 16.30
N LEU A 167 3.19 -4.38 15.48
CA LEU A 167 2.25 -4.75 14.42
C LEU A 167 2.86 -5.70 13.40
N LYS A 168 4.11 -5.46 12.99
CA LYS A 168 4.81 -6.29 11.99
C LYS A 168 4.99 -7.73 12.50
N ILE A 169 5.42 -7.87 13.77
CA ILE A 169 5.60 -9.17 14.41
C ILE A 169 4.26 -9.91 14.57
N LEU A 170 3.23 -9.21 15.08
CA LEU A 170 1.91 -9.80 15.30
C LEU A 170 1.17 -10.12 13.99
N GLN A 171 1.54 -9.48 12.90
CA GLN A 171 0.97 -9.72 11.57
C GLN A 171 1.82 -10.70 10.72
N THR A 172 2.82 -11.34 11.29
CA THR A 172 3.59 -12.39 10.61
C THR A 172 2.67 -13.53 10.15
N LEU A 173 2.81 -13.91 8.88
CA LEU A 173 2.10 -15.04 8.29
C LEU A 173 2.74 -16.35 8.75
N VAL A 174 1.93 -17.32 9.15
CA VAL A 174 2.43 -18.61 9.62
C VAL A 174 2.54 -19.59 8.46
N VAL A 175 3.72 -20.22 8.33
CA VAL A 175 3.98 -21.26 7.33
C VAL A 175 4.16 -22.63 8.00
N PRO A 176 3.76 -23.72 7.33
CA PRO A 176 3.89 -25.07 7.88
C PRO A 176 5.34 -25.56 7.89
N LYS A 177 5.87 -25.87 9.07
CA LYS A 177 7.23 -26.40 9.26
C LYS A 177 7.50 -27.62 8.35
N HIS A 178 6.55 -28.54 8.27
CA HIS A 178 6.69 -29.76 7.49
C HIS A 178 6.85 -29.56 5.98
N ALA A 179 6.34 -28.45 5.44
CA ALA A 179 6.49 -28.13 4.02
C ALA A 179 7.72 -27.26 3.74
N TRP A 180 8.16 -26.45 4.72
CA TRP A 180 9.22 -25.46 4.53
C TRP A 180 10.60 -25.92 4.99
N GLN A 181 10.70 -26.82 5.99
CA GLN A 181 11.99 -27.23 6.59
C GLN A 181 12.94 -27.92 5.59
N GLY A 182 12.43 -28.45 4.47
CA GLY A 182 13.23 -29.07 3.42
C GLY A 182 13.66 -28.12 2.30
N ILE A 183 13.22 -26.86 2.32
CA ILE A 183 13.56 -25.88 1.29
C ILE A 183 14.99 -25.39 1.54
N LYS A 184 15.87 -25.61 0.57
CA LYS A 184 17.30 -25.29 0.71
C LYS A 184 17.56 -23.79 0.76
N ASP A 185 16.88 -23.01 -0.07
CA ASP A 185 16.96 -21.56 -0.13
C ASP A 185 15.55 -20.97 -0.13
N PRO A 186 15.00 -20.68 1.06
CA PRO A 186 13.63 -20.17 1.18
C PRO A 186 13.40 -18.81 0.51
N ALA A 187 14.43 -18.00 0.33
CA ALA A 187 14.32 -16.70 -0.32
C ALA A 187 14.25 -16.80 -1.85
N LEU A 188 14.72 -17.88 -2.43
CA LEU A 188 14.68 -18.13 -3.88
C LEU A 188 13.57 -19.12 -4.29
N ASP A 189 12.94 -19.80 -3.33
CA ASP A 189 11.87 -20.75 -3.63
C ASP A 189 10.60 -20.03 -4.08
N THR A 190 10.01 -20.48 -5.17
CA THR A 190 8.81 -19.90 -5.76
C THR A 190 7.50 -20.45 -5.17
N VAL A 191 7.58 -21.42 -4.27
CA VAL A 191 6.44 -22.02 -3.57
C VAL A 191 5.27 -22.36 -4.51
N LYS A 192 5.51 -23.29 -5.42
CA LYS A 192 4.53 -23.69 -6.47
C LYS A 192 3.16 -24.09 -5.90
N ASN A 193 3.14 -24.77 -4.76
CA ASN A 193 1.92 -25.22 -4.08
C ASN A 193 1.85 -24.61 -2.68
N PRO A 194 1.35 -23.38 -2.54
CA PRO A 194 1.29 -22.70 -1.25
C PRO A 194 0.31 -23.41 -0.30
N ILE A 195 0.80 -23.78 0.88
CA ILE A 195 0.04 -24.43 1.96
C ILE A 195 -0.04 -23.44 3.12
N GLY A 196 -1.22 -23.00 3.47
CA GLY A 196 -1.47 -22.06 4.58
C GLY A 196 -2.70 -22.45 5.39
N THR A 197 -3.02 -21.67 6.42
CA THR A 197 -4.18 -21.89 7.30
C THR A 197 -5.46 -21.25 6.77
N GLY A 198 -5.35 -20.35 5.79
CA GLY A 198 -6.47 -19.57 5.26
C GLY A 198 -7.57 -20.40 4.60
N PRO A 199 -8.72 -19.75 4.34
CA PRO A 199 -9.90 -20.46 3.82
C PRO A 199 -9.81 -20.83 2.34
N TYR A 200 -8.77 -20.42 1.62
CA TYR A 200 -8.61 -20.70 0.18
C TYR A 200 -7.32 -21.45 -0.11
N THR A 201 -7.32 -22.11 -1.27
CA THR A 201 -6.15 -22.76 -1.89
C THR A 201 -5.96 -22.23 -3.30
N LEU A 202 -4.73 -22.20 -3.78
CA LEU A 202 -4.39 -21.83 -5.16
C LEU A 202 -4.86 -22.92 -6.11
N LYS A 203 -5.75 -22.59 -7.05
CA LYS A 203 -6.23 -23.48 -8.11
C LYS A 203 -5.36 -23.37 -9.37
N SER A 204 -5.02 -22.16 -9.75
CA SER A 204 -4.14 -21.89 -10.90
C SER A 204 -3.50 -20.50 -10.80
N ALA A 205 -2.32 -20.37 -11.39
CA ALA A 205 -1.64 -19.11 -11.57
C ALA A 205 -1.05 -19.05 -12.98
N THR A 206 -1.31 -17.94 -13.66
CA THR A 206 -0.69 -17.52 -14.92
C THR A 206 -0.19 -16.08 -14.76
N PRO A 207 0.65 -15.57 -15.66
CA PRO A 207 1.08 -14.16 -15.55
C PRO A 207 -0.07 -13.13 -15.49
N GLN A 208 -1.25 -13.43 -16.05
CA GLN A 208 -2.39 -12.50 -16.07
C GLN A 208 -3.49 -12.84 -15.08
N THR A 209 -3.63 -14.10 -14.66
CA THR A 209 -4.78 -14.52 -13.85
C THR A 209 -4.40 -15.56 -12.80
N MET A 210 -4.74 -15.29 -11.55
CA MET A 210 -4.58 -16.20 -10.42
C MET A 210 -5.96 -16.51 -9.85
N ILE A 211 -6.23 -17.81 -9.63
CA ILE A 211 -7.53 -18.27 -9.13
C ILE A 211 -7.31 -19.00 -7.82
N VAL A 212 -7.98 -18.53 -6.77
CA VAL A 212 -8.06 -19.24 -5.50
C VAL A 212 -9.48 -19.76 -5.28
N VAL A 213 -9.60 -20.96 -4.72
CA VAL A 213 -10.88 -21.61 -4.42
C VAL A 213 -11.00 -21.89 -2.94
N ARG A 214 -12.21 -21.72 -2.43
CA ARG A 214 -12.52 -21.98 -1.04
C ARG A 214 -12.30 -23.47 -0.71
N ARG A 215 -11.73 -23.73 0.45
CA ARG A 215 -11.59 -25.10 0.98
C ARG A 215 -12.98 -25.68 1.28
N ASP A 216 -13.19 -26.95 0.96
CA ASP A 216 -14.45 -27.64 1.23
C ASP A 216 -14.70 -27.84 2.74
N SER A 217 -13.62 -28.04 3.51
CA SER A 217 -13.69 -28.27 4.96
C SER A 217 -12.37 -27.89 5.66
N GLY A 218 -12.41 -27.91 6.98
CA GLY A 218 -11.20 -27.79 7.81
C GLY A 218 -10.72 -26.36 8.04
N TYR A 219 -11.45 -25.35 7.58
CA TYR A 219 -11.20 -23.97 8.01
C TYR A 219 -11.72 -23.78 9.44
N TRP A 220 -10.98 -23.08 10.27
CA TRP A 220 -11.24 -22.98 11.72
C TRP A 220 -12.32 -21.96 12.10
N GLN A 221 -12.71 -21.10 11.17
CA GLN A 221 -13.86 -20.18 11.30
C GLN A 221 -15.00 -20.61 10.39
N GLU A 222 -16.09 -19.82 10.37
CA GLU A 222 -17.12 -19.98 9.35
C GLU A 222 -16.51 -19.78 7.96
N ALA A 223 -16.81 -20.69 7.04
CA ALA A 223 -16.31 -20.60 5.68
C ALA A 223 -16.87 -19.37 4.96
N PRO A 224 -16.04 -18.62 4.19
CA PRO A 224 -16.50 -17.50 3.39
C PRO A 224 -17.66 -17.89 2.47
N LYS A 225 -18.57 -16.97 2.16
CA LYS A 225 -19.65 -17.21 1.19
C LYS A 225 -19.14 -17.20 -0.25
N VAL A 226 -18.06 -16.47 -0.53
CA VAL A 226 -17.38 -16.46 -1.83
C VAL A 226 -16.71 -17.82 -2.07
N LYS A 227 -17.01 -18.49 -3.18
CA LYS A 227 -16.45 -19.83 -3.48
C LYS A 227 -15.15 -19.77 -4.28
N GLU A 228 -15.04 -18.81 -5.18
CA GLU A 228 -13.86 -18.60 -6.01
C GLU A 228 -13.53 -17.11 -6.05
N ILE A 229 -12.25 -16.78 -5.95
CA ILE A 229 -11.75 -15.41 -6.18
C ILE A 229 -10.80 -15.47 -7.36
N ARG A 230 -11.05 -14.60 -8.33
CA ARG A 230 -10.23 -14.48 -9.54
C ARG A 230 -9.51 -13.14 -9.53
N TYR A 231 -8.19 -13.19 -9.46
CA TYR A 231 -7.33 -12.02 -9.54
C TYR A 231 -6.83 -11.86 -10.97
N THR A 232 -7.11 -10.71 -11.58
CA THR A 232 -6.67 -10.38 -12.93
C THR A 232 -5.72 -9.19 -12.91
N SER A 233 -4.53 -9.35 -13.48
CA SER A 233 -3.56 -8.28 -13.64
C SER A 233 -3.74 -7.62 -14.99
N TYR A 234 -4.14 -6.35 -15.00
CA TYR A 234 -4.31 -5.53 -16.19
C TYR A 234 -3.03 -4.77 -16.53
N THR A 235 -2.89 -4.35 -17.78
CA THR A 235 -1.65 -3.72 -18.27
C THR A 235 -1.40 -2.31 -17.73
N ASP A 236 -2.48 -1.59 -17.40
CA ASP A 236 -2.44 -0.20 -16.97
C ASP A 236 -3.77 0.22 -16.31
N ASN A 237 -3.80 1.44 -15.77
CA ASN A 237 -4.99 2.01 -15.13
C ASN A 237 -6.22 2.02 -16.05
N ASN A 238 -6.08 2.36 -17.34
CA ASN A 238 -7.22 2.45 -18.26
C ASN A 238 -7.86 1.08 -18.51
N ALA A 239 -7.04 0.03 -18.69
CA ALA A 239 -7.52 -1.34 -18.86
C ALA A 239 -8.28 -1.81 -17.62
N GLN A 240 -7.77 -1.50 -16.41
CA GLN A 240 -8.43 -1.81 -15.15
C GLN A 240 -9.74 -1.05 -14.97
N VAL A 241 -9.76 0.27 -15.26
CA VAL A 241 -10.97 1.10 -15.20
C VAL A 241 -12.06 0.58 -16.12
N ASN A 242 -11.70 0.18 -17.34
CA ASN A 242 -12.65 -0.43 -18.29
C ASN A 242 -13.23 -1.74 -17.73
N ALA A 243 -12.42 -2.56 -17.05
CA ALA A 243 -12.90 -3.78 -16.41
C ALA A 243 -13.87 -3.50 -15.24
N LEU A 244 -13.61 -2.47 -14.44
CA LEU A 244 -14.53 -2.03 -13.37
C LEU A 244 -15.86 -1.52 -13.95
N VAL A 245 -15.82 -0.66 -14.95
CA VAL A 245 -17.02 -0.07 -15.58
C VAL A 245 -17.87 -1.12 -16.28
N SER A 246 -17.24 -2.13 -16.89
CA SER A 246 -17.95 -3.24 -17.54
C SER A 246 -18.45 -4.30 -16.56
N GLY A 247 -18.02 -4.27 -15.30
CA GLY A 247 -18.31 -5.31 -14.30
C GLY A 247 -17.46 -6.58 -14.43
N ALA A 248 -16.43 -6.57 -15.27
CA ALA A 248 -15.46 -7.67 -15.37
C ALA A 248 -14.52 -7.72 -14.16
N SER A 249 -14.37 -6.62 -13.43
CA SER A 249 -13.76 -6.52 -12.11
C SER A 249 -14.76 -5.93 -11.12
N GLU A 250 -14.83 -6.49 -9.92
CA GLU A 250 -15.78 -6.07 -8.88
C GLU A 250 -15.08 -5.41 -7.69
N TRP A 251 -13.77 -5.62 -7.55
CA TRP A 251 -12.95 -5.10 -6.48
C TRP A 251 -11.57 -4.72 -7.02
N SER A 252 -11.11 -3.52 -6.70
CA SER A 252 -9.87 -2.98 -7.26
C SER A 252 -9.21 -1.96 -6.33
N PHE A 253 -7.98 -1.60 -6.69
CA PHE A 253 -7.26 -0.43 -6.24
C PHE A 253 -6.61 0.20 -7.47
N VAL A 254 -7.22 1.27 -8.00
CA VAL A 254 -6.74 1.95 -9.21
C VAL A 254 -7.12 3.43 -9.20
N PHE A 255 -6.25 4.29 -9.71
CA PHE A 255 -6.60 5.69 -9.92
C PHE A 255 -7.57 5.85 -11.11
N ILE A 256 -8.71 6.50 -10.88
CA ILE A 256 -9.74 6.77 -11.90
C ILE A 256 -9.89 8.28 -12.09
N PRO A 257 -9.28 8.86 -13.14
CA PRO A 257 -9.52 10.26 -13.45
C PRO A 257 -11.02 10.49 -13.72
N ASN A 258 -11.57 11.61 -13.18
CA ASN A 258 -12.99 11.94 -13.32
C ASN A 258 -13.93 10.77 -12.91
N TYR A 259 -13.61 10.11 -11.77
CA TYR A 259 -14.29 8.90 -11.31
C TYR A 259 -15.82 9.01 -11.25
N LYS A 260 -16.35 10.22 -10.98
CA LYS A 260 -17.81 10.44 -10.94
C LYS A 260 -18.46 10.13 -12.27
N ALA A 261 -17.94 10.68 -13.36
CA ALA A 261 -18.50 10.47 -14.71
C ALA A 261 -18.14 9.10 -15.30
N VAL A 262 -16.92 8.62 -15.01
CA VAL A 262 -16.38 7.40 -15.62
C VAL A 262 -16.87 6.14 -14.90
N TYR A 263 -17.02 6.16 -13.57
CA TYR A 263 -17.33 4.99 -12.75
C TYR A 263 -18.63 5.14 -11.99
N THR A 264 -18.69 5.96 -10.93
CA THR A 264 -19.83 5.95 -9.97
C THR A 264 -21.17 6.33 -10.61
N SER A 265 -21.21 7.23 -11.61
CA SER A 265 -22.44 7.58 -12.31
C SER A 265 -22.91 6.51 -13.29
N LYS A 266 -22.10 5.51 -13.64
CA LYS A 266 -22.52 4.41 -14.52
C LYS A 266 -23.48 3.45 -13.81
N ASP A 267 -23.30 3.28 -12.51
CA ASP A 267 -24.22 2.52 -11.66
C ASP A 267 -24.16 3.09 -10.22
N PRO A 268 -24.87 4.22 -9.95
CA PRO A 268 -24.78 4.90 -8.65
C PRO A 268 -25.25 4.04 -7.47
N GLN A 269 -26.08 3.02 -7.73
CA GLN A 269 -26.56 2.12 -6.69
C GLN A 269 -25.49 1.13 -6.25
N HIS A 270 -24.64 0.65 -7.19
CA HIS A 270 -23.74 -0.46 -6.91
C HIS A 270 -22.25 -0.11 -6.99
N TYR A 271 -21.83 0.85 -7.82
CA TYR A 271 -20.42 1.21 -7.96
C TYR A 271 -20.00 2.18 -6.86
N LYS A 272 -19.18 1.68 -5.96
CA LYS A 272 -18.73 2.39 -4.74
C LYS A 272 -17.21 2.50 -4.73
N LEU A 273 -16.74 3.46 -3.95
CA LEU A 273 -15.33 3.61 -3.63
C LEU A 273 -15.20 4.20 -2.21
N TRP A 274 -14.12 3.85 -1.54
CA TRP A 274 -13.80 4.39 -0.23
C TRP A 274 -12.28 4.38 -0.03
N PHE A 275 -11.69 5.57 0.22
CA PHE A 275 -10.25 5.80 0.27
C PHE A 275 -9.84 6.50 1.57
N PRO A 276 -9.81 5.80 2.72
CA PRO A 276 -9.39 6.38 3.98
C PRO A 276 -7.89 6.65 4.03
N ALA A 277 -7.50 7.76 4.68
CA ALA A 277 -6.11 8.12 4.92
C ALA A 277 -5.41 7.14 5.86
N GLN A 278 -4.12 6.94 5.64
CA GLN A 278 -3.20 6.18 6.52
C GLN A 278 -2.13 7.10 7.14
N LEU A 279 -1.37 6.57 8.11
CA LEU A 279 -0.21 7.25 8.72
C LEU A 279 1.05 7.13 7.86
N ALA A 280 0.90 7.42 6.57
CA ALA A 280 1.98 7.47 5.59
C ALA A 280 1.70 8.61 4.61
N VAL A 281 2.71 9.06 3.90
CA VAL A 281 2.59 10.21 2.99
C VAL A 281 3.15 9.90 1.62
N HIS A 282 2.56 10.56 0.62
CA HIS A 282 3.12 10.78 -0.70
C HIS A 282 3.67 12.20 -0.78
N GLY A 283 4.67 12.43 -1.59
CA GLY A 283 5.19 13.77 -1.74
C GLY A 283 6.41 13.88 -2.64
N LEU A 284 6.90 15.11 -2.76
CA LEU A 284 8.08 15.44 -3.55
C LEU A 284 9.36 15.16 -2.74
N TRP A 285 10.17 14.27 -3.26
CA TRP A 285 11.47 13.90 -2.71
C TRP A 285 12.58 14.51 -3.52
N PHE A 286 13.66 14.92 -2.84
CA PHE A 286 14.89 15.40 -3.45
C PHE A 286 16.04 14.46 -3.09
N ASN A 287 17.01 14.32 -3.97
CA ASN A 287 18.30 13.78 -3.56
C ASN A 287 19.10 14.89 -2.85
N THR A 288 19.11 14.84 -1.51
CA THR A 288 19.74 15.87 -0.68
C THR A 288 21.27 15.83 -0.66
N GLU A 289 21.90 14.88 -1.34
CA GLU A 289 23.35 14.93 -1.61
C GLU A 289 23.71 15.85 -2.80
N LYS A 290 22.74 16.14 -3.67
CA LYS A 290 22.96 16.95 -4.88
C LYS A 290 22.66 18.43 -4.61
N ALA A 291 23.62 19.31 -4.91
CA ALA A 291 23.36 20.75 -4.92
C ALA A 291 22.46 21.13 -6.12
N PRO A 292 21.52 22.08 -5.97
CA PRO A 292 21.26 22.87 -4.76
C PRO A 292 20.25 22.23 -3.79
N TRP A 293 19.81 20.98 -4.03
CA TRP A 293 18.76 20.29 -3.26
C TRP A 293 19.19 19.94 -1.82
N ASN A 294 20.49 20.03 -1.53
CA ASN A 294 21.05 19.92 -0.19
C ASN A 294 20.77 21.15 0.70
N ASP A 295 20.34 22.29 0.13
CA ASP A 295 20.01 23.50 0.89
C ASP A 295 18.57 23.42 1.47
N PRO A 296 18.40 23.36 2.82
CA PRO A 296 17.08 23.34 3.42
C PRO A 296 16.26 24.61 3.15
N LYS A 297 16.89 25.78 2.93
CA LYS A 297 16.18 27.02 2.62
C LYS A 297 15.49 26.96 1.26
N LEU A 298 16.14 26.33 0.27
CA LEU A 298 15.52 26.08 -1.02
C LEU A 298 14.31 25.14 -0.87
N ARG A 299 14.46 24.03 -0.13
CA ARG A 299 13.35 23.08 0.09
C ARG A 299 12.20 23.71 0.89
N GLN A 300 12.50 24.54 1.91
CA GLN A 300 11.49 25.32 2.63
C GLN A 300 10.72 26.29 1.70
N ALA A 301 11.42 26.95 0.80
CA ALA A 301 10.79 27.86 -0.18
C ALA A 301 9.90 27.08 -1.16
N ILE A 302 10.34 25.92 -1.62
CA ILE A 302 9.53 25.03 -2.47
C ILE A 302 8.28 24.58 -1.72
N ASN A 303 8.39 24.20 -0.45
CA ASN A 303 7.23 23.79 0.37
C ASN A 303 6.15 24.91 0.47
N LYS A 304 6.57 26.19 0.47
CA LYS A 304 5.67 27.35 0.49
C LYS A 304 4.94 27.62 -0.84
N VAL A 305 5.34 27.01 -1.94
CA VAL A 305 4.68 27.24 -3.24
C VAL A 305 3.93 26.02 -3.76
N VAL A 306 4.19 24.84 -3.24
CA VAL A 306 3.47 23.61 -3.62
C VAL A 306 2.01 23.73 -3.20
N ASN A 307 1.12 23.81 -4.18
CA ASN A 307 -0.33 23.91 -3.98
C ASN A 307 -0.97 22.53 -3.83
N ARG A 308 -1.21 22.16 -2.58
CA ARG A 308 -1.79 20.85 -2.23
C ARG A 308 -3.27 20.73 -2.57
N ASP A 309 -3.97 21.86 -2.68
CA ASP A 309 -5.38 21.87 -3.12
C ASP A 309 -5.49 21.53 -4.61
N ASP A 310 -4.60 22.08 -5.45
CA ASP A 310 -4.57 21.73 -6.87
C ASP A 310 -4.14 20.28 -7.08
N ILE A 311 -3.12 19.80 -6.35
CA ILE A 311 -2.70 18.39 -6.36
C ILE A 311 -3.90 17.50 -6.01
N PHE A 312 -4.59 17.74 -4.89
CA PHE A 312 -5.73 16.93 -4.48
C PHE A 312 -6.88 16.98 -5.50
N ASN A 313 -7.26 18.19 -5.94
CA ASN A 313 -8.45 18.35 -6.79
C ASN A 313 -8.23 17.92 -8.24
N GLN A 314 -7.02 18.09 -8.79
CA GLN A 314 -6.69 17.82 -10.19
C GLN A 314 -5.83 16.55 -10.34
N GLY A 315 -4.75 16.42 -9.57
CA GLY A 315 -3.83 15.30 -9.60
C GLY A 315 -4.49 14.03 -9.08
N GLU A 316 -5.11 14.13 -7.93
CA GLU A 316 -5.75 13.01 -7.22
C GLU A 316 -7.26 12.91 -7.45
N ALA A 317 -7.79 13.66 -8.43
CA ALA A 317 -9.20 13.72 -8.81
C ALA A 317 -10.17 13.99 -7.64
N GLY A 318 -9.70 14.59 -6.55
CA GLY A 318 -10.45 14.93 -5.35
C GLY A 318 -10.86 13.74 -4.47
N TYR A 319 -10.19 12.56 -4.61
CA TYR A 319 -10.55 11.40 -3.80
C TYR A 319 -9.40 10.43 -3.49
N PHE A 320 -8.40 10.28 -4.39
CA PHE A 320 -7.50 9.12 -4.35
C PHE A 320 -6.51 9.20 -3.18
N TYR A 321 -5.59 10.16 -3.18
CA TYR A 321 -4.72 10.43 -2.03
C TYR A 321 -5.18 11.69 -1.31
N PRO A 322 -5.70 11.58 -0.06
CA PRO A 322 -6.18 12.73 0.69
C PRO A 322 -5.12 13.81 0.88
N LYS A 323 -5.51 15.07 0.74
CA LYS A 323 -4.61 16.22 0.94
C LYS A 323 -3.93 16.15 2.32
N ASN A 324 -2.62 16.41 2.36
CA ASN A 324 -1.88 16.55 3.61
C ASN A 324 -1.11 17.89 3.63
N ASP A 325 -1.68 18.88 4.32
CA ASP A 325 -1.10 20.21 4.51
C ASP A 325 -0.60 20.46 5.94
N GLN A 326 -0.64 19.47 6.83
CA GLN A 326 -0.15 19.59 8.19
C GLN A 326 1.36 19.87 8.19
N VAL A 327 1.79 20.91 8.93
CA VAL A 327 3.20 21.40 8.86
C VAL A 327 4.25 20.36 9.24
N THR A 328 3.90 19.39 10.08
CA THR A 328 4.78 18.27 10.48
C THR A 328 4.82 17.14 9.44
N GLY A 329 3.95 17.18 8.45
CA GLY A 329 3.75 16.11 7.48
C GLY A 329 2.92 14.92 8.00
N ILE A 330 2.53 14.88 9.28
CA ILE A 330 1.71 13.80 9.85
C ILE A 330 0.28 13.90 9.30
N PRO A 331 -0.26 12.87 8.64
CA PRO A 331 -1.64 12.88 8.15
C PRO A 331 -2.67 12.97 9.27
N THR A 332 -3.71 13.76 9.06
CA THR A 332 -4.85 13.91 9.98
C THR A 332 -6.12 13.34 9.35
N PRO A 333 -7.11 12.88 10.15
CA PRO A 333 -7.18 12.90 11.63
C PRO A 333 -6.42 11.76 12.32
N ALA A 334 -5.98 10.71 11.62
CA ALA A 334 -5.39 9.52 12.23
C ALA A 334 -4.11 9.83 13.03
N GLY A 335 -3.36 10.84 12.64
CA GLY A 335 -2.13 11.28 13.28
C GLY A 335 -2.28 12.32 14.38
N ASP A 336 -3.48 12.88 14.61
CA ASP A 336 -3.72 13.95 15.59
C ASP A 336 -3.15 13.68 16.99
N PRO A 337 -3.21 12.45 17.54
CA PRO A 337 -2.64 12.14 18.86
C PRO A 337 -1.14 12.35 18.95
N PHE A 338 -0.43 12.27 17.82
CA PHE A 338 1.03 12.35 17.75
C PHE A 338 1.57 13.75 17.46
N ILE A 339 0.71 14.68 17.02
CA ILE A 339 1.14 16.05 16.71
C ILE A 339 1.46 16.79 18.01
N ALA A 340 2.68 17.31 18.09
CA ALA A 340 3.12 18.09 19.22
C ALA A 340 2.23 19.34 19.42
N PRO A 341 1.90 19.73 20.67
CA PRO A 341 0.90 20.75 20.96
C PRO A 341 1.11 22.07 20.21
N GLN A 342 2.36 22.49 20.02
CA GLN A 342 2.71 23.73 19.33
C GLN A 342 2.40 23.69 17.80
N TYR A 343 2.20 22.52 17.21
CA TYR A 343 1.95 22.35 15.77
C TYR A 343 0.49 21.98 15.46
N LYS A 344 -0.33 21.72 16.48
CA LYS A 344 -1.74 21.36 16.30
C LYS A 344 -2.50 22.47 15.58
N GLY A 345 -3.27 22.09 14.56
CA GLY A 345 -4.07 23.01 13.75
C GLY A 345 -3.26 23.92 12.81
N GLN A 346 -1.94 23.75 12.72
CA GLN A 346 -1.13 24.48 11.75
C GLN A 346 -1.09 23.74 10.42
N SER A 347 -1.24 24.50 9.33
CA SER A 347 -1.18 23.99 7.96
C SER A 347 -0.26 24.83 7.09
N VAL A 348 0.35 24.18 6.10
CA VAL A 348 1.15 24.84 5.07
C VAL A 348 0.21 25.59 4.13
N GLN A 349 0.42 26.90 4.01
CA GLN A 349 -0.31 27.76 3.08
C GLN A 349 0.59 28.17 1.93
N VAL A 350 0.00 28.33 0.73
CA VAL A 350 0.74 28.88 -0.41
C VAL A 350 1.14 30.33 -0.13
N ASP A 351 2.44 30.61 -0.18
CA ASP A 351 3.06 31.91 0.15
C ASP A 351 4.23 32.20 -0.80
N VAL A 352 3.91 32.56 -2.04
CA VAL A 352 4.93 32.88 -3.05
C VAL A 352 5.81 34.07 -2.65
N PRO A 353 5.27 35.20 -2.11
CA PRO A 353 6.11 36.30 -1.63
C PRO A 353 7.08 35.89 -0.52
N GLY A 354 6.60 35.11 0.47
CA GLY A 354 7.43 34.59 1.55
C GLY A 354 8.51 33.62 1.05
N ALA A 355 8.20 32.77 0.06
CA ALA A 355 9.19 31.91 -0.57
C ALA A 355 10.31 32.70 -1.26
N LYS A 356 9.96 33.72 -2.04
CA LYS A 356 10.94 34.62 -2.68
C LYS A 356 11.80 35.39 -1.66
N SER A 357 11.20 35.88 -0.59
CA SER A 357 11.91 36.55 0.51
C SER A 357 12.90 35.60 1.19
N LEU A 358 12.48 34.36 1.47
CA LEU A 358 13.33 33.33 2.06
C LEU A 358 14.54 33.01 1.16
N LEU A 359 14.33 32.84 -0.14
CA LEU A 359 15.39 32.58 -1.11
C LEU A 359 16.38 33.73 -1.20
N THR A 360 15.86 34.97 -1.29
CA THR A 360 16.73 36.16 -1.30
C THR A 360 17.57 36.26 -0.03
N GLY A 361 16.96 36.03 1.14
CA GLY A 361 17.67 35.99 2.42
C GLY A 361 18.73 34.89 2.52
N ALA A 362 18.58 33.81 1.78
CA ALA A 362 19.53 32.70 1.68
C ALA A 362 20.60 32.91 0.58
N GLY A 363 20.60 34.08 -0.08
CA GLY A 363 21.61 34.47 -1.08
C GLY A 363 21.28 34.05 -2.52
N TYR A 364 20.10 33.49 -2.78
CA TYR A 364 19.61 33.24 -4.14
C TYR A 364 19.28 34.57 -4.83
N LYS A 365 19.42 34.61 -6.14
CA LYS A 365 19.19 35.80 -6.95
C LYS A 365 18.15 35.55 -8.02
N PHE A 366 17.27 36.53 -8.24
CA PHE A 366 16.31 36.49 -9.34
C PHE A 366 16.89 37.31 -10.53
N ASN A 367 17.13 36.62 -11.66
CA ASN A 367 17.54 37.18 -12.93
C ASN A 367 16.29 37.22 -13.85
N GLY A 368 15.53 38.31 -13.77
CA GLY A 368 14.19 38.37 -14.34
C GLY A 368 13.28 37.41 -13.61
N ASP A 369 12.70 36.47 -14.34
CA ASP A 369 11.81 35.41 -13.84
C ASP A 369 12.55 34.10 -13.46
N LYS A 370 13.89 34.08 -13.56
CA LYS A 370 14.71 32.89 -13.29
C LYS A 370 15.45 33.00 -11.96
N LEU A 371 15.44 31.90 -11.18
CA LEU A 371 16.20 31.77 -9.96
C LEU A 371 17.64 31.30 -10.27
N ALA A 372 18.63 31.96 -9.66
CA ALA A 372 20.00 31.50 -9.61
C ALA A 372 20.42 31.21 -8.17
N ASP A 373 21.24 30.19 -7.99
CA ASP A 373 21.83 29.85 -6.69
C ASP A 373 22.87 30.91 -6.23
N PRO A 374 23.37 30.85 -5.00
CA PRO A 374 24.36 31.82 -4.50
C PRO A 374 25.64 31.90 -5.35
N SER A 375 25.97 30.84 -6.12
CA SER A 375 27.10 30.84 -7.05
C SER A 375 26.78 31.52 -8.40
N GLY A 376 25.50 31.83 -8.66
CA GLY A 376 25.02 32.42 -9.92
C GLY A 376 24.55 31.40 -10.96
N LYS A 377 24.56 30.11 -10.64
CA LYS A 377 24.06 29.05 -11.53
C LYS A 377 22.55 29.02 -11.56
N PRO A 378 21.89 28.94 -12.72
CA PRO A 378 20.43 28.77 -12.79
C PRO A 378 19.95 27.52 -12.02
N VAL A 379 18.87 27.65 -11.25
CA VAL A 379 18.24 26.53 -10.56
C VAL A 379 17.27 25.82 -11.50
N THR A 380 17.61 24.60 -11.88
CA THR A 380 16.78 23.74 -12.74
C THR A 380 16.52 22.42 -12.03
N LEU A 381 15.35 21.83 -12.20
CA LEU A 381 14.94 20.57 -11.55
C LEU A 381 14.43 19.57 -12.57
N LYS A 382 15.03 18.38 -12.60
CA LYS A 382 14.49 17.23 -13.32
C LYS A 382 13.65 16.40 -12.37
N LEU A 383 12.35 16.29 -12.68
CA LEU A 383 11.36 15.47 -11.97
C LEU A 383 11.13 14.18 -12.75
N THR A 384 11.31 13.02 -12.13
CA THR A 384 11.17 11.72 -12.80
C THR A 384 9.94 10.96 -12.29
N VAL A 385 9.26 10.23 -13.21
CA VAL A 385 8.04 9.51 -12.93
C VAL A 385 7.86 8.32 -13.87
N PRO A 386 7.26 7.19 -13.43
CA PRO A 386 6.85 6.11 -14.32
C PRO A 386 5.79 6.58 -15.34
N SER A 387 5.97 6.20 -16.60
CA SER A 387 5.09 6.64 -17.70
C SER A 387 3.63 6.18 -17.59
N GLY A 388 3.35 5.15 -16.76
CA GLY A 388 2.01 4.61 -16.55
C GLY A 388 1.22 5.23 -15.39
N TRP A 389 1.85 6.08 -14.55
CA TRP A 389 1.25 6.63 -13.33
C TRP A 389 0.70 8.03 -13.58
N SER A 390 -0.55 8.09 -14.02
CA SER A 390 -1.18 9.33 -14.48
C SER A 390 -1.46 10.35 -13.37
N ASP A 391 -1.71 9.87 -12.14
CA ASP A 391 -1.80 10.65 -10.91
C ASP A 391 -0.48 11.40 -10.64
N TYR A 392 0.61 10.70 -10.44
CA TYR A 392 1.92 11.30 -10.18
C TYR A 392 2.42 12.19 -11.33
N ILE A 393 2.08 11.85 -12.58
CA ILE A 393 2.41 12.71 -13.73
C ILE A 393 1.70 14.06 -13.59
N THR A 394 0.42 14.06 -13.26
CA THR A 394 -0.36 15.28 -13.09
C THR A 394 0.12 16.09 -11.88
N ASP A 395 0.42 15.43 -10.76
CA ASP A 395 1.00 16.07 -9.57
C ASP A 395 2.31 16.79 -9.90
N LEU A 396 3.20 16.14 -10.62
CA LEU A 396 4.49 16.73 -10.99
C LEU A 396 4.36 17.87 -12.00
N GLU A 397 3.39 17.84 -12.91
CA GLU A 397 3.10 18.98 -13.80
C GLU A 397 2.58 20.19 -12.99
N ILE A 398 1.69 19.97 -12.01
CA ILE A 398 1.22 21.01 -11.08
C ILE A 398 2.39 21.57 -10.27
N ILE A 399 3.24 20.71 -9.71
CA ILE A 399 4.43 21.11 -8.96
C ILE A 399 5.38 21.93 -9.84
N LYS A 400 5.61 21.51 -11.08
CA LYS A 400 6.43 22.25 -12.06
C LYS A 400 5.91 23.68 -12.26
N ASP A 401 4.60 23.83 -12.42
CA ASP A 401 3.97 25.15 -12.59
C ASP A 401 4.09 25.98 -11.30
N ASN A 402 3.93 25.38 -10.12
CA ASN A 402 4.17 26.06 -8.84
C ASN A 402 5.62 26.54 -8.70
N LEU A 403 6.60 25.71 -9.05
CA LEU A 403 8.01 26.04 -9.00
C LEU A 403 8.40 27.21 -9.91
N SER A 404 7.71 27.35 -11.06
CA SER A 404 7.95 28.47 -11.98
C SER A 404 7.68 29.82 -11.33
N GLN A 405 6.76 29.91 -10.36
CA GLN A 405 6.41 31.14 -9.63
C GLN A 405 7.58 31.69 -8.78
N ILE A 406 8.53 30.82 -8.40
CA ILE A 406 9.76 31.19 -7.70
C ILE A 406 11.01 31.05 -8.58
N GLY A 407 10.82 31.05 -9.90
CA GLY A 407 11.90 31.10 -10.89
C GLY A 407 12.67 29.79 -11.11
N ILE A 408 12.22 28.67 -10.55
CA ILE A 408 12.81 27.35 -10.78
C ILE A 408 12.26 26.80 -12.11
N THR A 409 13.16 26.40 -13.02
CA THR A 409 12.77 25.75 -14.26
C THR A 409 12.76 24.23 -14.06
N ALA A 410 11.55 23.64 -13.98
CA ALA A 410 11.41 22.20 -13.83
C ALA A 410 10.98 21.51 -15.13
N THR A 411 11.38 20.24 -15.30
CA THR A 411 10.95 19.35 -16.39
C THR A 411 10.45 18.04 -15.81
N VAL A 412 9.35 17.48 -16.36
CA VAL A 412 8.82 16.18 -15.97
C VAL A 412 9.26 15.15 -17.01
N GLU A 413 10.07 14.19 -16.58
CA GLU A 413 10.60 13.10 -17.42
C GLU A 413 9.88 11.80 -17.10
N LYS A 414 9.11 11.31 -18.06
CA LYS A 414 8.42 10.01 -17.97
C LYS A 414 9.38 8.91 -18.39
N MET A 415 9.50 7.88 -17.55
CA MET A 415 10.43 6.79 -17.80
C MET A 415 9.78 5.43 -17.58
N ASN A 416 10.46 4.37 -18.01
CA ASN A 416 10.05 3.01 -17.72
C ASN A 416 10.09 2.77 -16.20
N GLN A 417 9.14 1.99 -15.67
CA GLN A 417 8.99 1.73 -14.24
C GLN A 417 10.26 1.10 -13.63
N ASP A 418 10.87 0.12 -14.31
CA ASP A 418 12.09 -0.53 -13.80
C ASP A 418 13.26 0.45 -13.71
N ALA A 419 13.39 1.34 -14.72
CA ALA A 419 14.40 2.37 -14.73
C ALA A 419 14.16 3.39 -13.62
N TRP A 420 12.90 3.75 -13.33
CA TRP A 420 12.54 4.63 -12.24
C TRP A 420 12.85 3.98 -10.88
N ILE A 421 12.45 2.73 -10.66
CA ILE A 421 12.80 1.95 -9.44
C ILE A 421 14.31 1.92 -9.25
N LYS A 422 15.06 1.68 -10.34
CA LYS A 422 16.53 1.67 -10.30
C LYS A 422 17.09 3.03 -9.90
N SER A 423 16.51 4.14 -10.41
CA SER A 423 16.96 5.49 -10.06
C SER A 423 16.70 5.82 -8.59
N VAL A 424 15.56 5.40 -8.02
CA VAL A 424 15.27 5.50 -6.59
C VAL A 424 16.28 4.68 -5.78
N ASP A 425 16.50 3.43 -6.17
CA ASP A 425 17.42 2.52 -5.50
C ASP A 425 18.85 3.08 -5.43
N THR A 426 19.34 3.63 -6.52
CA THR A 426 20.72 4.17 -6.60
C THR A 426 20.84 5.65 -6.26
N GLY A 427 19.74 6.40 -6.09
CA GLY A 427 19.75 7.86 -5.89
C GLY A 427 20.08 8.65 -7.17
N ASP A 428 19.96 8.05 -8.34
CA ASP A 428 20.19 8.76 -9.59
C ASP A 428 18.96 9.54 -10.06
N PHE A 429 18.56 10.51 -9.25
CA PHE A 429 17.50 11.47 -9.52
C PHE A 429 17.82 12.82 -8.89
N GLU A 430 17.15 13.88 -9.30
CA GLU A 430 17.16 15.19 -8.63
C GLU A 430 15.90 15.34 -7.77
N GLY A 431 14.72 15.12 -8.36
CA GLY A 431 13.44 15.11 -7.68
C GLY A 431 12.48 14.10 -8.28
N LEU A 432 11.56 13.57 -7.44
CA LEU A 432 10.52 12.62 -7.86
C LEU A 432 9.38 12.58 -6.84
N MET A 433 8.23 12.05 -7.24
CA MET A 433 7.19 11.65 -6.30
C MET A 433 7.50 10.25 -5.75
N HIS A 434 7.36 10.09 -4.45
CA HIS A 434 7.49 8.79 -3.77
C HIS A 434 6.66 8.78 -2.49
N TRP A 435 6.53 7.62 -1.87
CA TRP A 435 5.75 7.39 -0.65
C TRP A 435 6.61 6.94 0.53
N THR A 436 6.02 6.96 1.71
CA THR A 436 6.56 6.33 2.93
C THR A 436 5.73 5.10 3.29
N ASN A 437 6.30 4.21 4.10
CA ASN A 437 5.53 3.13 4.72
C ASN A 437 4.66 3.66 5.86
N ASP A 438 3.53 2.98 6.10
CA ASP A 438 2.65 3.23 7.23
C ASP A 438 3.01 2.36 8.44
N GLY A 439 2.48 2.76 9.60
CA GLY A 439 2.62 2.03 10.87
C GLY A 439 1.50 2.40 11.84
N ALA A 440 1.59 1.88 13.07
CA ALA A 440 0.69 2.27 14.15
C ALA A 440 0.89 3.73 14.60
N THR A 441 2.05 4.29 14.31
CA THR A 441 2.46 5.65 14.68
C THR A 441 3.19 6.30 13.50
N PRO A 442 3.43 7.63 13.50
CA PRO A 442 4.21 8.30 12.46
C PRO A 442 5.69 7.89 12.42
N TYR A 443 6.13 6.98 13.27
CA TYR A 443 7.52 6.50 13.31
C TYR A 443 7.99 5.95 11.97
N ASP A 444 7.19 5.07 11.34
CA ASP A 444 7.58 4.45 10.06
C ASP A 444 7.71 5.49 8.95
N MET A 445 6.82 6.48 8.91
CA MET A 445 6.89 7.61 8.01
C MET A 445 8.20 8.41 8.18
N TYR A 446 8.53 8.83 9.40
CA TYR A 446 9.75 9.59 9.67
C TYR A 446 11.02 8.77 9.49
N ARG A 447 10.98 7.46 9.83
CA ARG A 447 12.08 6.53 9.56
C ARG A 447 12.42 6.49 8.07
N ASP A 448 11.43 6.36 7.22
CA ASP A 448 11.63 6.27 5.77
C ASP A 448 12.14 7.58 5.17
N VAL A 449 11.89 8.72 5.85
CA VAL A 449 12.34 10.04 5.41
C VAL A 449 13.74 10.38 5.92
N MET A 450 14.09 10.04 7.18
CA MET A 450 15.25 10.66 7.83
C MET A 450 16.11 9.74 8.70
N ASP A 451 15.92 8.40 8.63
CA ASP A 451 16.77 7.46 9.38
C ASP A 451 18.15 7.34 8.74
N GLY A 452 19.17 7.92 9.40
CA GLY A 452 20.56 7.87 8.95
C GLY A 452 21.17 6.46 8.93
N THR A 453 20.61 5.48 9.68
CA THR A 453 21.08 4.09 9.63
C THR A 453 20.71 3.39 8.31
N ARG A 454 19.71 3.92 7.59
CA ARG A 454 19.26 3.45 6.27
C ARG A 454 19.89 4.19 5.11
N TYR A 455 20.70 5.19 5.40
CA TYR A 455 21.37 5.97 4.38
C TYR A 455 22.30 5.10 3.50
N LYS A 456 22.19 5.30 2.20
CA LYS A 456 23.10 4.78 1.16
C LYS A 456 23.56 5.95 0.30
N PRO A 457 24.87 6.12 0.04
CA PRO A 457 25.33 7.17 -0.86
C PRO A 457 24.78 6.98 -2.28
N THR A 458 24.65 8.08 -3.00
CA THR A 458 24.29 8.04 -4.43
C THR A 458 25.23 7.12 -5.20
N GLY A 459 24.69 6.26 -6.04
CA GLY A 459 25.39 5.19 -6.77
C GLY A 459 25.34 3.82 -6.09
N GLN A 460 24.98 3.74 -4.80
CA GLN A 460 24.78 2.45 -4.11
C GLN A 460 23.29 2.04 -4.14
N GLY A 461 23.06 0.81 -4.54
CA GLY A 461 21.73 0.18 -4.48
C GLY A 461 21.43 -0.48 -3.13
N GLY A 462 20.23 -1.07 -3.03
CA GLY A 462 19.73 -1.75 -1.84
C GLY A 462 19.19 -0.77 -0.79
N ILE A 463 18.61 0.36 -1.24
CA ILE A 463 17.95 1.32 -0.35
C ILE A 463 16.65 0.74 0.20
N ASN A 464 16.40 0.97 1.49
CA ASN A 464 15.14 0.60 2.15
C ASN A 464 14.75 1.70 3.15
N GLY A 465 14.13 2.76 2.69
CA GLY A 465 13.91 4.00 3.41
C GLY A 465 15.04 5.03 3.19
N ASN A 466 14.88 6.24 3.71
CA ASN A 466 15.77 7.38 3.49
C ASN A 466 16.08 7.62 1.99
N TYR A 467 15.04 7.50 1.17
CA TYR A 467 15.15 7.61 -0.29
C TYR A 467 15.77 8.93 -0.77
N GLY A 468 15.58 10.02 -0.01
CA GLY A 468 16.17 11.33 -0.25
C GLY A 468 17.64 11.47 0.13
N ARG A 469 18.30 10.44 0.64
CA ARG A 469 19.71 10.47 1.11
C ARG A 469 19.95 11.53 2.18
N PHE A 470 18.94 11.81 3.01
CA PHE A 470 19.00 12.81 4.05
C PHE A 470 19.91 12.38 5.21
N LYS A 471 20.77 13.28 5.67
CA LYS A 471 21.68 13.08 6.81
C LYS A 471 21.37 14.05 7.92
N ASN A 472 21.01 13.52 9.07
CA ASN A 472 20.79 14.30 10.28
C ASN A 472 20.93 13.38 11.50
N ASP A 473 21.97 13.60 12.31
CA ASP A 473 22.28 12.74 13.46
C ASP A 473 21.23 12.90 14.56
N GLU A 474 20.66 14.11 14.74
CA GLU A 474 19.59 14.37 15.70
C GLU A 474 18.32 13.57 15.33
N ALA A 475 17.96 13.50 14.05
CA ALA A 475 16.84 12.70 13.58
C ALA A 475 17.08 11.20 13.80
N THR A 476 18.28 10.71 13.48
CA THR A 476 18.67 9.32 13.71
C THR A 476 18.59 8.96 15.19
N GLN A 477 19.10 9.83 16.07
CA GLN A 477 19.04 9.63 17.51
C GLN A 477 17.60 9.71 18.05
N ALA A 478 16.78 10.63 17.54
CA ALA A 478 15.37 10.73 17.95
C ALA A 478 14.57 9.47 17.53
N LEU A 479 14.81 8.93 16.34
CA LEU A 479 14.21 7.66 15.91
C LEU A 479 14.63 6.50 16.82
N ALA A 480 15.92 6.40 17.16
CA ALA A 480 16.44 5.39 18.06
C ALA A 480 15.84 5.53 19.48
N THR A 481 15.73 6.77 19.98
CA THR A 481 15.10 7.06 21.27
C THR A 481 13.63 6.65 21.26
N TYR A 482 12.86 7.02 20.23
CA TYR A 482 11.45 6.64 20.12
C TYR A 482 11.27 5.12 20.16
N ALA A 483 12.09 4.39 19.40
CA ALA A 483 12.00 2.93 19.31
C ALA A 483 12.35 2.20 20.61
N ASN A 484 13.28 2.74 21.43
CA ASN A 484 13.84 2.05 22.57
C ASN A 484 13.47 2.66 23.95
N ALA A 485 12.80 3.81 23.99
CA ALA A 485 12.40 4.45 25.24
C ALA A 485 11.56 3.51 26.12
N GLU A 486 11.72 3.64 27.43
CA GLU A 486 10.97 2.86 28.42
C GLU A 486 9.64 3.52 28.80
N ASP A 487 9.53 4.82 28.58
CA ASP A 487 8.34 5.61 28.91
C ASP A 487 7.80 6.44 27.75
N ASP A 488 6.55 6.83 27.84
CA ASP A 488 5.86 7.59 26.80
C ASP A 488 6.28 9.06 26.73
N ALA A 489 6.85 9.61 27.82
CA ALA A 489 7.34 10.98 27.83
C ALA A 489 8.58 11.13 26.93
N ALA A 490 9.52 10.18 27.02
CA ALA A 490 10.68 10.12 26.13
C ALA A 490 10.28 9.89 24.67
N ARG A 491 9.28 9.01 24.39
CA ARG A 491 8.73 8.83 23.05
C ARG A 491 8.11 10.10 22.50
N THR A 492 7.31 10.78 23.32
CA THR A 492 6.66 12.03 22.94
C THR A 492 7.69 13.13 22.62
N ALA A 493 8.74 13.26 23.43
CA ALA A 493 9.81 14.22 23.18
C ALA A 493 10.58 13.90 21.89
N ALA A 494 10.91 12.63 21.66
CA ALA A 494 11.57 12.18 20.44
C ALA A 494 10.70 12.45 19.18
N MET A 495 9.40 12.17 19.27
CA MET A 495 8.44 12.46 18.19
C MET A 495 8.35 13.98 17.92
N ALA A 496 8.35 14.83 18.94
CA ALA A 496 8.37 16.29 18.78
C ALA A 496 9.67 16.78 18.10
N THR A 497 10.82 16.16 18.41
CA THR A 497 12.09 16.44 17.73
C THR A 497 12.02 16.11 16.25
N LEU A 498 11.46 14.94 15.87
CA LEU A 498 11.29 14.53 14.46
C LEU A 498 10.39 15.52 13.70
N GLN A 499 9.31 15.97 14.32
CA GLN A 499 8.40 16.99 13.75
C GLN A 499 9.14 18.31 13.51
N LYS A 500 9.93 18.75 14.48
CA LYS A 500 10.74 19.98 14.31
C LYS A 500 11.72 19.86 13.16
N ILE A 501 12.43 18.73 13.04
CA ILE A 501 13.38 18.49 11.95
C ILE A 501 12.64 18.47 10.60
N MET A 502 11.46 17.84 10.52
CA MET A 502 10.63 17.84 9.33
C MET A 502 10.30 19.25 8.86
N ILE A 503 9.92 20.15 9.79
CA ILE A 503 9.59 21.54 9.49
C ILE A 503 10.84 22.33 9.10
N ASP A 504 11.92 22.21 9.85
CA ASP A 504 13.11 23.04 9.69
C ASP A 504 14.00 22.63 8.52
N GLN A 505 14.05 21.34 8.21
CA GLN A 505 14.95 20.78 7.21
C GLN A 505 14.26 20.39 5.90
N GLN A 506 12.93 20.18 5.92
CA GLN A 506 12.14 19.74 4.77
C GLN A 506 12.85 18.63 3.97
N PRO A 507 13.18 17.48 4.57
CA PRO A 507 13.89 16.40 3.88
C PRO A 507 13.11 15.84 2.69
N MET A 508 11.78 15.95 2.72
CA MET A 508 10.85 15.78 1.61
C MET A 508 9.67 16.75 1.81
N ILE A 509 8.84 16.95 0.81
CA ILE A 509 7.65 17.80 0.88
C ILE A 509 6.41 16.92 0.78
N PRO A 510 5.69 16.66 1.89
CA PRO A 510 4.44 15.93 1.86
C PRO A 510 3.38 16.70 1.05
N THR A 511 2.70 16.01 0.15
CA THR A 511 1.57 16.57 -0.62
C THR A 511 0.26 15.95 -0.20
N SER A 512 0.27 14.63 0.04
CA SER A 512 -0.91 13.83 0.29
C SER A 512 -0.65 12.78 1.36
N ALA A 513 -1.70 12.35 2.04
CA ALA A 513 -1.66 11.13 2.86
C ALA A 513 -1.74 9.91 1.94
N ALA A 514 -1.06 8.83 2.30
CA ALA A 514 -1.32 7.55 1.68
C ALA A 514 -2.75 7.08 2.02
N ASN A 515 -3.31 6.23 1.19
CA ASN A 515 -4.63 5.65 1.40
C ASN A 515 -4.59 4.12 1.45
N SER A 516 -5.67 3.52 1.92
CA SER A 516 -5.90 2.08 1.90
C SER A 516 -7.26 1.74 1.28
N GLY A 517 -7.68 2.57 0.34
CA GLY A 517 -8.99 2.47 -0.29
C GLY A 517 -9.10 1.42 -1.37
N GLY A 518 -10.27 1.39 -1.98
CA GLY A 518 -10.56 0.57 -3.15
C GLY A 518 -11.92 0.91 -3.74
N GLU A 519 -12.06 0.55 -4.99
CA GLU A 519 -13.31 0.52 -5.71
C GLU A 519 -13.95 -0.86 -5.55
N TYR A 520 -15.26 -0.89 -5.35
CA TYR A 520 -15.99 -2.15 -5.24
C TYR A 520 -17.42 -2.06 -5.78
N SER A 521 -17.95 -3.21 -6.18
CA SER A 521 -19.33 -3.34 -6.64
C SER A 521 -20.20 -4.08 -5.63
N THR A 522 -21.37 -3.51 -5.34
CA THR A 522 -22.39 -4.15 -4.47
C THR A 522 -23.42 -4.94 -5.25
N LYS A 523 -23.20 -5.21 -6.56
CA LYS A 523 -24.13 -5.97 -7.42
C LYS A 523 -24.31 -7.42 -6.97
N ASN A 524 -23.18 -8.09 -6.72
CA ASN A 524 -23.16 -9.51 -6.38
C ASN A 524 -22.84 -9.73 -4.90
N TRP A 525 -22.16 -8.79 -4.26
CA TRP A 525 -21.64 -8.91 -2.90
C TRP A 525 -21.93 -7.66 -2.08
N VAL A 526 -22.42 -7.85 -0.86
CA VAL A 526 -22.64 -6.81 0.16
C VAL A 526 -21.82 -7.12 1.42
N GLY A 527 -21.68 -6.15 2.31
CA GLY A 527 -20.88 -6.28 3.54
C GLY A 527 -19.49 -5.66 3.43
N TRP A 528 -19.25 -4.85 2.42
CA TRP A 528 -18.02 -4.10 2.24
C TRP A 528 -17.78 -3.08 3.37
N PRO A 529 -16.52 -2.79 3.71
CA PRO A 529 -16.22 -1.68 4.61
C PRO A 529 -16.46 -0.34 3.90
N ASP A 530 -16.90 0.63 4.68
CA ASP A 530 -17.10 2.01 4.24
C ASP A 530 -16.90 2.98 5.40
N GLU A 531 -17.15 4.28 5.17
CA GLU A 531 -17.01 5.32 6.19
C GLU A 531 -17.92 5.09 7.41
N ALA A 532 -19.13 4.54 7.20
CA ALA A 532 -20.09 4.26 8.27
C ALA A 532 -19.72 2.99 9.07
N ASN A 533 -19.02 2.05 8.44
CA ASN A 533 -18.60 0.79 9.06
C ASN A 533 -17.13 0.45 8.70
N PRO A 534 -16.15 1.20 9.24
CA PRO A 534 -14.73 1.08 8.88
C PRO A 534 -14.02 -0.06 9.62
N TYR A 535 -14.48 -1.30 9.44
CA TYR A 535 -13.90 -2.49 10.10
C TYR A 535 -12.57 -2.95 9.46
N GLY A 536 -12.20 -2.41 8.31
CA GLY A 536 -10.95 -2.63 7.60
C GLY A 536 -10.85 -1.71 6.39
N PRO A 537 -9.67 -1.56 5.78
CA PRO A 537 -9.51 -0.82 4.53
C PRO A 537 -10.10 -1.57 3.34
N ALA A 538 -10.62 -0.85 2.34
CA ALA A 538 -11.24 -1.47 1.16
C ALA A 538 -10.23 -2.00 0.11
N GLN A 539 -8.93 -1.90 0.34
CA GLN A 539 -7.91 -2.29 -0.64
C GLN A 539 -7.71 -3.82 -0.71
N PRO A 540 -7.80 -4.45 -1.90
CA PRO A 540 -7.75 -5.91 -2.05
C PRO A 540 -6.37 -6.53 -1.76
N THR A 541 -5.30 -5.75 -1.79
CA THR A 541 -3.94 -6.25 -1.58
C THR A 541 -3.46 -6.17 -0.13
N LEU A 542 -4.26 -5.58 0.76
CA LEU A 542 -3.92 -5.44 2.17
C LEU A 542 -4.40 -6.63 3.01
N ARG A 543 -3.81 -6.81 4.20
CA ARG A 543 -4.08 -7.91 5.14
C ARG A 543 -5.55 -8.05 5.50
N ASN A 544 -6.27 -6.95 5.61
CA ASN A 544 -7.70 -6.93 5.89
C ASN A 544 -8.57 -7.49 4.75
N ALA A 545 -8.01 -7.77 3.58
CA ALA A 545 -8.74 -8.38 2.47
C ALA A 545 -9.41 -9.71 2.87
N LEU A 546 -8.75 -10.52 3.72
CA LEU A 546 -9.38 -11.74 4.26
C LEU A 546 -10.59 -11.42 5.14
N ASP A 547 -10.46 -10.45 6.06
CA ASP A 547 -11.56 -10.04 6.94
C ASP A 547 -12.75 -9.52 6.11
N ILE A 548 -12.48 -8.79 5.01
CA ILE A 548 -13.52 -8.35 4.06
C ILE A 548 -14.22 -9.57 3.44
N VAL A 549 -13.47 -10.49 2.86
CA VAL A 549 -14.04 -11.68 2.19
C VAL A 549 -14.87 -12.53 3.15
N LEU A 550 -14.50 -12.58 4.43
CA LEU A 550 -15.30 -13.26 5.48
C LEU A 550 -16.62 -12.54 5.80
N HIS A 551 -16.69 -11.21 5.61
CA HIS A 551 -17.91 -10.41 5.83
C HIS A 551 -18.80 -10.35 4.60
N LEU A 552 -18.28 -10.63 3.39
CA LEU A 552 -19.07 -10.59 2.16
C LEU A 552 -20.20 -11.63 2.17
N LYS A 553 -21.38 -11.16 1.75
CA LYS A 553 -22.59 -11.98 1.56
C LYS A 553 -23.11 -11.74 0.15
N PRO A 554 -23.76 -12.75 -0.48
CA PRO A 554 -24.47 -12.51 -1.74
C PRO A 554 -25.47 -11.36 -1.58
N ALA A 555 -25.53 -10.49 -2.60
CA ALA A 555 -26.58 -9.47 -2.68
C ALA A 555 -27.96 -10.16 -2.82
N ALA A 556 -28.99 -9.54 -2.26
CA ALA A 556 -30.35 -10.07 -2.28
C ALA A 556 -30.98 -10.02 -3.68
#